data_788b5f4a05de0983d4813ea2776dcc56
#
_entry.id   788b5f4a05de0983d4813ea2776dcc56
#
_cell.length_a   1.000
_cell.length_b   1.000
_cell.length_c   1.000
_cell.angle_alpha   90.00
_cell.angle_beta   90.00
_cell.angle_gamma   90.00
#
_symmetry.space_group_name_H-M   'P 1'
#
loop_
_entity.id
_entity.type
_entity.pdbx_description
1 polymer ?
#
loop_
_entity_poly.entity_id
_entity_poly.type
_entity_poly.pdbx_seq_one_letter_code
_entity_poly.pdbx_strand_id
1 'polypeptide(L)'
;TPCHRSGLAAHEAAAQRRWLMVPLPGRDRRVEIATVEGHGGVPVDLVLDDHYFGRERVYGEADDLLRYQFFCRTIIQMLTQEDWTPDIIHLNDWHTAPLAFALRNLAWSNPVLRGVASVFTIHNLRYRGPDELNDFLSQAIYYADRITTVSPSYAREILSKEYGEGLDDLLTLRQDRLEGILNGLDYDLYNPRTDPHIAHQFDLSCVEERSRNKKALL
;
A
#
# COMPACT_ATOMS: atom_id res chain seq x y z
N THR A 1 8.04 3.01 -2.89
CA THR A 1 7.90 1.66 -2.32
C THR A 1 9.23 1.17 -1.73
N PRO A 2 9.27 0.33 -0.65
CA PRO A 2 10.49 -0.33 -0.21
C PRO A 2 11.06 -1.22 -1.33
N CYS A 3 12.38 -1.19 -1.52
CA CYS A 3 13.04 -2.06 -2.50
C CYS A 3 13.53 -3.35 -1.81
N HIS A 4 12.72 -4.39 -1.86
CA HIS A 4 13.11 -5.73 -1.43
C HIS A 4 14.03 -6.40 -2.45
N ARG A 5 14.67 -7.52 -2.09
CA ARG A 5 15.58 -8.25 -3.01
C ARG A 5 14.94 -8.63 -4.34
N SER A 6 13.64 -8.91 -4.35
CA SER A 6 12.88 -9.15 -5.59
C SER A 6 12.81 -7.94 -6.53
N GLY A 7 13.04 -6.74 -6.03
CA GLY A 7 13.06 -5.49 -6.81
C GLY A 7 14.44 -5.04 -7.28
N LEU A 8 15.51 -5.79 -7.01
CA LEU A 8 16.89 -5.38 -7.34
C LEU A 8 17.11 -5.15 -8.84
N ALA A 9 16.51 -5.97 -9.71
CA ALA A 9 16.61 -5.78 -11.15
C ALA A 9 16.00 -4.43 -11.61
N ALA A 10 14.89 -4.00 -11.02
CA ALA A 10 14.31 -2.69 -11.26
C ALA A 10 15.22 -1.56 -10.75
N HIS A 11 15.89 -1.76 -9.62
CA HIS A 11 16.87 -0.83 -9.08
C HIS A 11 18.07 -0.63 -10.02
N GLU A 12 18.58 -1.70 -10.63
CA GLU A 12 19.69 -1.61 -11.59
C GLU A 12 19.31 -0.81 -12.85
N ALA A 13 18.04 -0.84 -13.25
CA ALA A 13 17.48 -0.09 -14.37
C ALA A 13 17.11 1.36 -14.02
N ALA A 14 17.32 1.82 -12.77
CA ALA A 14 16.91 3.13 -12.33
C ALA A 14 17.63 4.26 -13.10
N ALA A 15 16.82 5.15 -13.71
CA ALA A 15 17.32 6.30 -14.47
C ALA A 15 17.82 7.45 -13.58
N GLN A 16 17.26 7.58 -12.39
CA GLN A 16 17.59 8.66 -11.45
C GLN A 16 17.83 8.10 -10.05
N ARG A 17 18.83 8.66 -9.38
CA ARG A 17 19.19 8.31 -8.00
C ARG A 17 19.45 9.57 -7.19
N ARG A 18 18.92 9.59 -5.98
CA ARG A 18 19.13 10.67 -5.03
C ARG A 18 19.27 10.14 -3.61
N TRP A 19 19.73 10.97 -2.70
CA TRP A 19 19.97 10.60 -1.32
C TRP A 19 19.22 11.52 -0.38
N LEU A 20 18.63 10.94 0.64
CA LEU A 20 17.94 11.64 1.70
C LEU A 20 18.60 11.34 3.05
N MET A 21 18.54 12.30 3.97
CA MET A 21 18.88 12.09 5.36
C MET A 21 17.60 11.89 6.16
N VAL A 22 17.46 10.72 6.75
CA VAL A 22 16.29 10.35 7.56
C VAL A 22 16.67 10.40 9.04
N PRO A 23 16.09 11.31 9.82
CA PRO A 23 16.35 11.40 11.26
C PRO A 23 15.87 10.16 12.00
N LEU A 24 16.76 9.55 12.77
CA LEU A 24 16.45 8.43 13.65
C LEU A 24 16.93 8.73 15.08
N PRO A 25 16.37 8.07 16.10
CA PRO A 25 16.88 8.19 17.46
C PRO A 25 18.37 7.84 17.51
N GLY A 26 19.19 8.79 17.98
CA GLY A 26 20.64 8.63 18.15
C GLY A 26 21.50 8.96 16.94
N ARG A 27 21.02 8.86 15.71
CA ARG A 27 21.77 9.27 14.51
C ARG A 27 20.88 9.37 13.29
N ASP A 28 21.22 10.26 12.37
CA ASP A 28 20.62 10.31 11.03
C ASP A 28 21.09 9.15 10.16
N ARG A 29 20.22 8.70 9.27
CA ARG A 29 20.54 7.65 8.31
C ARG A 29 20.41 8.16 6.89
N ARG A 30 21.46 7.95 6.09
CA ARG A 30 21.45 8.24 4.66
C ARG A 30 20.76 7.11 3.91
N VAL A 31 19.76 7.47 3.10
CA VAL A 31 18.91 6.53 2.34
C VAL A 31 18.99 6.87 0.87
N GLU A 32 19.12 5.87 0.02
CA GLU A 32 19.08 6.03 -1.42
C GLU A 32 17.64 5.89 -1.92
N ILE A 33 17.22 6.80 -2.79
CA ILE A 33 15.98 6.72 -3.55
C ILE A 33 16.34 6.54 -5.02
N ALA A 34 15.84 5.47 -5.62
CA ALA A 34 16.03 5.19 -7.05
C ALA A 34 14.68 5.30 -7.76
N THR A 35 14.58 6.14 -8.76
CA THR A 35 13.37 6.32 -9.56
C THR A 35 13.44 5.45 -10.81
N VAL A 36 12.46 4.59 -11.00
CA VAL A 36 12.27 3.76 -12.20
C VAL A 36 10.96 4.11 -12.88
N GLU A 37 10.86 3.83 -14.16
CA GLU A 37 9.60 3.94 -14.88
C GLU A 37 8.74 2.70 -14.59
N GLY A 38 7.56 2.92 -14.02
CA GLY A 38 6.56 1.89 -13.80
C GLY A 38 5.61 1.72 -14.99
N HIS A 39 4.59 0.88 -14.81
CA HIS A 39 3.57 0.65 -15.82
C HIS A 39 2.88 1.97 -16.23
N GLY A 40 2.67 2.17 -17.53
CA GLY A 40 2.02 3.37 -18.06
C GLY A 40 2.83 4.66 -17.91
N GLY A 41 4.16 4.59 -17.71
CA GLY A 41 5.03 5.75 -17.56
C GLY A 41 4.97 6.42 -16.17
N VAL A 42 4.32 5.78 -15.20
CA VAL A 42 4.23 6.31 -13.84
C VAL A 42 5.58 6.15 -13.13
N PRO A 43 6.20 7.22 -12.60
CA PRO A 43 7.45 7.09 -11.86
C PRO A 43 7.24 6.31 -10.56
N VAL A 44 8.15 5.38 -10.28
CA VAL A 44 8.17 4.59 -9.05
C VAL A 44 9.46 4.87 -8.30
N ASP A 45 9.33 5.45 -7.12
CA ASP A 45 10.44 5.66 -6.21
C ASP A 45 10.67 4.42 -5.34
N LEU A 46 11.84 3.83 -5.47
CA LEU A 46 12.32 2.72 -4.69
C LEU A 46 13.14 3.23 -3.52
N VAL A 47 12.75 2.91 -2.30
CA VAL A 47 13.52 3.21 -1.08
C VAL A 47 14.49 2.08 -0.84
N LEU A 48 15.78 2.36 -0.96
CA LEU A 48 16.86 1.39 -0.81
C LEU A 48 17.54 1.55 0.54
N ASP A 49 17.53 0.48 1.29
CA ASP A 49 18.30 0.34 2.52
C ASP A 49 18.49 -1.16 2.81
N ASP A 50 19.73 -1.64 2.69
CA ASP A 50 20.04 -3.07 2.84
C ASP A 50 19.66 -3.61 4.22
N HIS A 51 19.79 -2.80 5.27
CA HIS A 51 19.47 -3.23 6.63
C HIS A 51 17.96 -3.48 6.81
N TYR A 52 17.12 -2.55 6.31
CA TYR A 52 15.68 -2.64 6.48
C TYR A 52 14.99 -3.41 5.35
N PHE A 53 15.44 -3.26 4.10
CA PHE A 53 14.71 -3.76 2.92
C PHE A 53 15.50 -4.75 2.06
N GLY A 54 16.82 -4.89 2.23
CA GLY A 54 17.65 -5.85 1.49
C GLY A 54 17.38 -7.32 1.86
N ARG A 55 16.11 -7.70 2.00
CA ARG A 55 15.63 -9.01 2.47
C ARG A 55 14.68 -9.64 1.47
N GLU A 56 14.51 -10.96 1.56
CA GLU A 56 13.59 -11.69 0.68
C GLU A 56 12.13 -11.50 1.08
N ARG A 57 11.86 -11.49 2.40
CA ARG A 57 10.50 -11.34 2.91
C ARG A 57 10.10 -9.88 2.99
N VAL A 58 8.90 -9.60 2.50
CA VAL A 58 8.30 -8.27 2.60
C VAL A 58 7.92 -7.96 4.05
N TYR A 59 7.36 -8.92 4.77
CA TYR A 59 6.96 -8.82 6.18
C TYR A 59 7.05 -10.18 6.88
N GLY A 60 6.79 -10.21 8.20
CA GLY A 60 6.90 -11.40 9.04
C GLY A 60 8.26 -11.54 9.72
N GLU A 61 9.00 -10.44 9.83
CA GLU A 61 10.28 -10.34 10.53
C GLU A 61 10.10 -9.68 11.90
N ALA A 62 10.96 -10.03 12.85
CA ALA A 62 10.85 -9.52 14.22
C ALA A 62 11.00 -7.99 14.34
N ASP A 63 11.60 -7.34 13.36
CA ASP A 63 11.83 -5.89 13.31
C ASP A 63 10.90 -5.14 12.34
N ASP A 64 9.80 -5.75 11.91
CA ASP A 64 8.84 -5.14 11.00
C ASP A 64 8.31 -3.79 11.50
N LEU A 65 8.12 -3.62 12.80
CA LEU A 65 7.78 -2.35 13.42
C LEU A 65 8.78 -1.24 13.00
N LEU A 66 10.06 -1.49 13.20
CA LEU A 66 11.11 -0.51 12.90
C LEU A 66 11.26 -0.28 11.40
N ARG A 67 11.14 -1.34 10.59
CA ARG A 67 11.25 -1.27 9.13
C ARG A 67 10.21 -0.35 8.53
N TYR A 68 8.93 -0.54 8.88
CA TYR A 68 7.85 0.24 8.31
C TYR A 68 7.68 1.61 8.93
N GLN A 69 8.08 1.80 10.19
CA GLN A 69 8.25 3.15 10.74
C GLN A 69 9.37 3.92 10.03
N PHE A 70 10.49 3.24 9.73
CA PHE A 70 11.59 3.83 8.96
C PHE A 70 11.15 4.20 7.53
N PHE A 71 10.41 3.30 6.86
CA PHE A 71 9.82 3.58 5.55
C PHE A 71 8.94 4.83 5.58
N CYS A 72 8.01 4.91 6.51
CA CYS A 72 7.11 6.05 6.65
C CYS A 72 7.86 7.36 6.95
N ARG A 73 8.90 7.31 7.79
CA ARG A 73 9.77 8.48 8.03
C ARG A 73 10.51 8.92 6.77
N THR A 74 10.98 7.96 5.95
CA THR A 74 11.62 8.26 4.67
C THR A 74 10.66 8.99 3.74
N ILE A 75 9.40 8.56 3.65
CA ILE A 75 8.39 9.25 2.84
C ILE A 75 8.14 10.69 3.35
N ILE A 76 8.06 10.90 4.66
CA ILE A 76 7.94 12.25 5.22
C ILE A 76 9.14 13.13 4.83
N GLN A 77 10.35 12.58 4.85
CA GLN A 77 11.54 13.33 4.41
C GLN A 77 11.51 13.65 2.91
N MET A 78 11.05 12.71 2.07
CA MET A 78 10.83 12.98 0.64
C MET A 78 9.89 14.17 0.45
N LEU A 79 8.73 14.17 1.09
CA LEU A 79 7.73 15.23 0.99
C LEU A 79 8.24 16.59 1.47
N THR A 80 9.16 16.61 2.43
CA THR A 80 9.62 17.86 3.06
C THR A 80 10.93 18.41 2.46
N GLN A 81 11.67 17.59 1.72
CA GLN A 81 12.96 17.97 1.12
C GLN A 81 12.90 18.13 -0.40
N GLU A 82 11.82 17.71 -1.04
CA GLU A 82 11.62 17.84 -2.48
C GLU A 82 10.75 19.07 -2.81
N ASP A 83 10.95 19.64 -3.99
CA ASP A 83 10.19 20.80 -4.47
C ASP A 83 8.78 20.43 -4.96
N TRP A 84 8.39 19.17 -4.81
CA TRP A 84 7.09 18.65 -5.21
C TRP A 84 6.31 18.14 -3.98
N THR A 85 5.08 18.57 -3.87
CA THR A 85 4.17 18.13 -2.80
C THR A 85 2.89 17.58 -3.43
N PRO A 86 2.47 16.36 -3.10
CA PRO A 86 1.20 15.81 -3.60
C PRO A 86 0.01 16.46 -2.91
N ASP A 87 -1.12 16.55 -3.61
CA ASP A 87 -2.40 16.90 -3.00
C ASP A 87 -2.95 15.76 -2.14
N ILE A 88 -2.70 14.52 -2.56
CA ILE A 88 -3.20 13.30 -1.91
C ILE A 88 -2.08 12.27 -1.79
N ILE A 89 -2.00 11.64 -0.61
CA ILE A 89 -1.22 10.43 -0.38
C ILE A 89 -2.16 9.25 -0.21
N HIS A 90 -1.98 8.23 -1.06
CA HIS A 90 -2.72 6.99 -0.97
C HIS A 90 -1.91 5.94 -0.21
N LEU A 91 -2.42 5.54 0.94
CA LEU A 91 -1.83 4.59 1.87
C LEU A 91 -2.48 3.22 1.71
N ASN A 92 -1.69 2.16 1.79
CA ASN A 92 -2.17 0.80 1.59
C ASN A 92 -1.73 -0.09 2.76
N ASP A 93 -2.68 -0.65 3.49
CA ASP A 93 -2.51 -1.55 4.62
C ASP A 93 -1.60 -1.02 5.75
N TRP A 94 -1.38 -1.83 6.75
CA TRP A 94 -0.64 -1.48 7.96
C TRP A 94 0.79 -0.97 7.71
N HIS A 95 1.43 -1.39 6.63
CA HIS A 95 2.80 -0.99 6.29
C HIS A 95 2.97 0.52 6.08
N THR A 96 1.93 1.18 5.59
CA THR A 96 1.92 2.62 5.33
C THR A 96 1.09 3.40 6.36
N ALA A 97 0.38 2.69 7.21
CA ALA A 97 -0.53 3.27 8.20
C ALA A 97 0.09 4.35 9.11
N PRO A 98 1.36 4.23 9.58
CA PRO A 98 2.00 5.29 10.36
C PRO A 98 2.06 6.65 9.67
N LEU A 99 1.99 6.68 8.33
CA LEU A 99 1.96 7.96 7.59
C LEU A 99 0.69 8.76 7.85
N ALA A 100 -0.48 8.13 7.99
CA ALA A 100 -1.73 8.85 8.29
C ALA A 100 -1.62 9.63 9.61
N PHE A 101 -1.07 8.98 10.65
CA PHE A 101 -0.79 9.62 11.93
C PHE A 101 0.25 10.75 11.79
N ALA A 102 1.36 10.48 11.08
CA ALA A 102 2.44 11.43 10.92
C ALA A 102 1.99 12.69 10.15
N LEU A 103 1.27 12.54 9.04
CA LEU A 103 0.72 13.65 8.27
C LEU A 103 -0.16 14.54 9.15
N ARG A 104 -1.06 13.95 9.93
CA ARG A 104 -1.98 14.70 10.78
C ARG A 104 -1.26 15.48 11.89
N ASN A 105 -0.27 14.85 12.52
CA ASN A 105 0.44 15.46 13.64
C ASN A 105 1.52 16.46 13.21
N LEU A 106 2.20 16.22 12.08
CA LEU A 106 3.25 17.11 11.59
C LEU A 106 2.70 18.30 10.79
N ALA A 107 1.46 18.23 10.30
CA ALA A 107 0.82 19.33 9.58
C ALA A 107 0.79 20.66 10.36
N TRP A 108 0.78 20.62 11.69
CA TRP A 108 0.82 21.81 12.52
C TRP A 108 2.16 22.56 12.47
N SER A 109 3.27 21.82 12.39
CA SER A 109 4.63 22.36 12.42
C SER A 109 5.26 22.46 11.03
N ASN A 110 4.71 21.78 10.02
CA ASN A 110 5.25 21.76 8.67
C ASN A 110 4.20 22.23 7.65
N PRO A 111 4.40 23.42 7.05
CA PRO A 111 3.47 23.98 6.07
C PRO A 111 3.26 23.12 4.82
N VAL A 112 4.30 22.38 4.39
CA VAL A 112 4.24 21.48 3.22
C VAL A 112 3.21 20.37 3.45
N LEU A 113 3.21 19.77 4.63
CA LEU A 113 2.32 18.65 4.95
C LEU A 113 0.88 19.08 5.27
N ARG A 114 0.64 20.38 5.53
CA ARG A 114 -0.67 20.89 5.93
C ARG A 114 -1.74 20.73 4.84
N GLY A 115 -1.34 20.81 3.57
CA GLY A 115 -2.25 20.71 2.44
C GLY A 115 -2.45 19.28 1.91
N VAL A 116 -1.71 18.31 2.44
CA VAL A 116 -1.72 16.93 1.94
C VAL A 116 -2.85 16.14 2.58
N ALA A 117 -3.80 15.67 1.77
CA ALA A 117 -4.86 14.77 2.21
C ALA A 117 -4.41 13.29 2.15
N SER A 118 -5.04 12.44 2.95
CA SER A 118 -4.75 11.01 2.99
C SER A 118 -5.94 10.15 2.62
N VAL A 119 -5.74 9.18 1.73
CA VAL A 119 -6.65 8.08 1.46
C VAL A 119 -6.00 6.80 1.97
N PHE A 120 -6.70 6.02 2.76
CA PHE A 120 -6.21 4.76 3.31
C PHE A 120 -7.04 3.60 2.81
N THR A 121 -6.41 2.64 2.11
CA THR A 121 -7.07 1.41 1.62
C THR A 121 -6.76 0.22 2.52
N ILE A 122 -7.81 -0.44 2.96
CA ILE A 122 -7.78 -1.70 3.71
C ILE A 122 -7.95 -2.84 2.71
N HIS A 123 -6.88 -3.58 2.42
CA HIS A 123 -6.95 -4.81 1.62
C HIS A 123 -7.18 -6.03 2.51
N ASN A 124 -6.63 -6.02 3.72
CA ASN A 124 -6.78 -7.09 4.68
C ASN A 124 -6.85 -6.55 6.11
N LEU A 125 -8.02 -6.65 6.74
CA LEU A 125 -8.28 -6.14 8.08
C LEU A 125 -7.59 -6.96 9.19
N ARG A 126 -7.26 -8.23 8.91
CA ARG A 126 -6.67 -9.14 9.87
C ARG A 126 -5.24 -8.77 10.26
N TYR A 127 -4.48 -8.16 9.35
CA TYR A 127 -3.12 -7.74 9.60
C TYR A 127 -3.08 -6.28 10.05
N ARG A 128 -2.85 -6.06 11.36
CA ARG A 128 -2.94 -4.74 11.99
C ARG A 128 -1.61 -4.02 12.15
N GLY A 129 -0.53 -4.77 12.10
CA GLY A 129 0.82 -4.31 12.40
C GLY A 129 1.61 -5.40 13.12
N PRO A 130 2.83 -5.09 13.56
CA PRO A 130 3.76 -6.10 14.09
C PRO A 130 3.39 -6.64 15.48
N ASP A 131 2.63 -5.89 16.28
CA ASP A 131 2.15 -6.34 17.59
C ASP A 131 0.87 -5.61 18.02
N GLU A 132 0.19 -6.12 19.04
CA GLU A 132 -1.08 -5.57 19.54
C GLU A 132 -0.96 -4.17 20.15
N LEU A 133 0.21 -3.81 20.69
CA LEU A 133 0.46 -2.48 21.28
C LEU A 133 0.67 -1.42 20.21
N ASN A 134 1.14 -1.83 19.03
CA ASN A 134 1.39 -0.97 17.89
C ASN A 134 0.44 -1.29 16.73
N ASP A 135 -0.86 -1.16 17.00
CA ASP A 135 -1.91 -1.35 16.01
C ASP A 135 -1.90 -0.18 15.00
N PHE A 136 -1.07 -0.32 13.99
CA PHE A 136 -0.92 0.69 12.94
C PHE A 136 -2.20 0.86 12.12
N LEU A 137 -2.92 -0.23 11.88
CA LEU A 137 -4.15 -0.19 11.10
C LEU A 137 -5.20 0.69 11.77
N SER A 138 -5.40 0.54 13.09
CA SER A 138 -6.29 1.41 13.88
C SER A 138 -5.89 2.87 13.78
N GLN A 139 -4.60 3.18 13.80
CA GLN A 139 -4.12 4.56 13.66
C GLN A 139 -4.51 5.13 12.29
N ALA A 140 -4.31 4.37 11.21
CA ALA A 140 -4.68 4.86 9.88
C ALA A 140 -6.19 5.03 9.73
N ILE A 141 -6.99 4.09 10.22
CA ILE A 141 -8.46 4.20 10.22
C ILE A 141 -8.90 5.47 10.96
N TYR A 142 -8.27 5.79 12.09
CA TYR A 142 -8.63 6.96 12.88
C TYR A 142 -8.21 8.28 12.21
N TYR A 143 -6.99 8.36 11.64
CA TYR A 143 -6.40 9.62 11.20
C TYR A 143 -6.56 9.94 9.71
N ALA A 144 -6.79 8.96 8.84
CA ALA A 144 -6.94 9.19 7.41
C ALA A 144 -8.16 10.08 7.08
N ASP A 145 -8.06 10.91 6.06
CA ASP A 145 -9.15 11.76 5.61
C ASP A 145 -10.27 10.96 4.93
N ARG A 146 -9.90 9.91 4.20
CA ARG A 146 -10.81 8.93 3.60
C ARG A 146 -10.27 7.51 3.79
N ILE A 147 -11.20 6.57 3.92
CA ILE A 147 -10.90 5.14 4.08
C ILE A 147 -11.58 4.42 2.93
N THR A 148 -10.85 3.53 2.27
CA THR A 148 -11.43 2.66 1.26
C THR A 148 -11.16 1.19 1.57
N THR A 149 -11.97 0.32 1.00
CA THR A 149 -11.73 -1.12 1.02
C THR A 149 -12.15 -1.74 -0.32
N VAL A 150 -11.86 -3.02 -0.51
CA VAL A 150 -11.83 -3.69 -1.82
C VAL A 150 -13.19 -4.07 -2.41
N SER A 151 -14.29 -3.79 -1.72
CA SER A 151 -15.64 -3.92 -2.29
C SER A 151 -16.72 -3.21 -1.47
N PRO A 152 -17.84 -2.80 -2.10
CA PRO A 152 -19.00 -2.24 -1.37
C PRO A 152 -19.64 -3.22 -0.37
N SER A 153 -19.60 -4.53 -0.64
CA SER A 153 -20.06 -5.55 0.32
C SER A 153 -19.13 -5.62 1.51
N TYR A 154 -17.83 -5.72 1.28
CA TYR A 154 -16.84 -5.79 2.35
C TYR A 154 -16.85 -4.53 3.23
N ALA A 155 -17.06 -3.34 2.66
CA ALA A 155 -17.23 -2.10 3.43
C ALA A 155 -18.40 -2.17 4.44
N ARG A 156 -19.47 -2.91 4.13
CA ARG A 156 -20.59 -3.14 5.07
C ARG A 156 -20.28 -4.26 6.07
N GLU A 157 -19.66 -5.34 5.62
CA GLU A 157 -19.32 -6.50 6.43
C GLU A 157 -18.40 -6.15 7.60
N ILE A 158 -17.34 -5.37 7.33
CA ILE A 158 -16.33 -4.98 8.34
C ILE A 158 -16.87 -4.05 9.45
N LEU A 159 -18.08 -3.52 9.31
CA LEU A 159 -18.77 -2.78 10.37
C LEU A 159 -19.41 -3.72 11.41
N SER A 160 -19.43 -5.03 11.16
CA SER A 160 -20.01 -6.00 12.07
C SER A 160 -18.93 -6.70 12.91
N LYS A 161 -19.31 -7.18 14.09
CA LYS A 161 -18.42 -7.93 14.99
C LYS A 161 -17.88 -9.21 14.37
N GLU A 162 -18.62 -9.80 13.44
CA GLU A 162 -18.25 -11.05 12.77
C GLU A 162 -17.06 -10.88 11.82
N TYR A 163 -16.99 -9.72 11.10
CA TYR A 163 -16.00 -9.48 10.07
C TYR A 163 -15.07 -8.29 10.37
N GLY A 164 -15.35 -7.53 11.41
CA GLY A 164 -14.59 -6.33 11.78
C GLY A 164 -13.25 -6.59 12.46
N GLU A 165 -12.93 -7.88 12.74
CA GLU A 165 -11.67 -8.28 13.40
C GLU A 165 -11.37 -7.45 14.67
N GLY A 166 -12.43 -7.04 15.42
CA GLY A 166 -12.35 -6.18 16.60
C GLY A 166 -12.05 -4.71 16.30
N LEU A 167 -12.19 -4.26 15.04
CA LEU A 167 -12.11 -2.86 14.61
C LEU A 167 -13.49 -2.30 14.21
N ASP A 168 -14.56 -3.11 14.37
CA ASP A 168 -15.93 -2.76 14.00
C ASP A 168 -16.43 -1.48 14.66
N ASP A 169 -16.13 -1.24 15.93
CA ASP A 169 -16.51 -0.02 16.63
C ASP A 169 -15.79 1.21 16.04
N LEU A 170 -14.50 1.09 15.76
CA LEU A 170 -13.71 2.16 15.15
C LEU A 170 -14.15 2.44 13.71
N LEU A 171 -14.39 1.39 12.93
CA LEU A 171 -14.88 1.50 11.55
C LEU A 171 -16.29 2.11 11.52
N THR A 172 -17.16 1.75 12.46
CA THR A 172 -18.49 2.35 12.62
C THR A 172 -18.39 3.84 12.97
N LEU A 173 -17.48 4.23 13.85
CA LEU A 173 -17.21 5.64 14.17
C LEU A 173 -16.78 6.44 12.92
N ARG A 174 -16.12 5.79 11.97
CA ARG A 174 -15.59 6.40 10.75
C ARG A 174 -16.36 6.03 9.48
N GLN A 175 -17.57 5.47 9.59
CA GLN A 175 -18.35 4.97 8.46
C GLN A 175 -18.69 6.04 7.41
N ASP A 176 -18.80 7.31 7.82
CA ASP A 176 -19.00 8.46 6.92
C ASP A 176 -17.80 8.73 5.99
N ARG A 177 -16.66 8.14 6.28
CA ARG A 177 -15.41 8.24 5.53
C ARG A 177 -15.01 6.94 4.84
N LEU A 178 -15.76 5.86 5.06
CA LEU A 178 -15.49 4.53 4.53
C LEU A 178 -16.27 4.28 3.24
N GLU A 179 -15.56 3.88 2.20
CA GLU A 179 -16.13 3.51 0.91
C GLU A 179 -15.54 2.19 0.38
N GLY A 180 -16.39 1.36 -0.23
CA GLY A 180 -15.97 0.12 -0.87
C GLY A 180 -15.79 0.33 -2.38
N ILE A 181 -14.58 0.09 -2.89
CA ILE A 181 -14.22 0.23 -4.29
C ILE A 181 -13.72 -1.12 -4.79
N LEU A 182 -14.35 -1.66 -5.85
CA LEU A 182 -13.90 -2.91 -6.45
C LEU A 182 -12.52 -2.73 -7.11
N ASN A 183 -11.66 -3.72 -6.92
CA ASN A 183 -10.40 -3.77 -7.65
C ASN A 183 -10.65 -3.81 -9.17
N GLY A 184 -9.84 -3.07 -9.92
CA GLY A 184 -9.85 -3.13 -11.37
C GLY A 184 -9.37 -4.49 -11.87
N LEU A 185 -9.82 -4.84 -13.07
CA LEU A 185 -9.34 -6.00 -13.80
C LEU A 185 -8.51 -5.50 -14.99
N ASP A 186 -7.36 -6.09 -15.19
CA ASP A 186 -6.58 -5.91 -16.41
C ASP A 186 -7.19 -6.78 -17.51
N TYR A 187 -7.96 -6.15 -18.39
CA TYR A 187 -8.66 -6.86 -19.48
C TYR A 187 -7.74 -7.33 -20.59
N ASP A 188 -6.51 -6.83 -20.68
CA ASP A 188 -5.53 -7.33 -21.64
C ASP A 188 -4.89 -8.62 -21.11
N LEU A 189 -4.60 -8.67 -19.81
CA LEU A 189 -4.02 -9.84 -19.17
C LEU A 189 -5.08 -10.93 -18.87
N TYR A 190 -6.23 -10.55 -18.32
CA TYR A 190 -7.31 -11.47 -17.91
C TYR A 190 -8.42 -11.56 -18.96
N ASN A 191 -8.06 -11.78 -20.20
CA ASN A 191 -9.01 -11.88 -21.31
C ASN A 191 -9.18 -13.35 -21.73
N PRO A 192 -10.32 -14.01 -21.42
CA PRO A 192 -10.50 -15.43 -21.73
C PRO A 192 -10.52 -15.74 -23.24
N ARG A 193 -10.67 -14.72 -24.09
CA ARG A 193 -10.59 -14.87 -25.53
C ARG A 193 -9.16 -15.08 -26.03
N THR A 194 -8.17 -14.51 -25.33
CA THR A 194 -6.77 -14.49 -25.75
C THR A 194 -5.82 -15.14 -24.74
N ASP A 195 -6.33 -15.57 -23.59
CA ASP A 195 -5.52 -16.16 -22.51
C ASP A 195 -4.91 -17.50 -22.98
N PRO A 196 -3.58 -17.61 -23.07
CA PRO A 196 -2.90 -18.84 -23.50
C PRO A 196 -2.89 -19.94 -22.43
N HIS A 197 -3.26 -19.61 -21.17
CA HIS A 197 -3.18 -20.54 -20.05
C HIS A 197 -4.46 -21.33 -19.82
N ILE A 198 -5.57 -20.97 -20.48
CA ILE A 198 -6.81 -21.75 -20.42
C ILE A 198 -6.90 -22.72 -21.58
N ALA A 199 -7.40 -23.96 -21.33
CA ALA A 199 -7.49 -25.01 -22.34
C ALA A 199 -8.46 -24.66 -23.48
N HIS A 200 -9.54 -23.93 -23.19
CA HIS A 200 -10.56 -23.51 -24.14
C HIS A 200 -10.81 -22.01 -23.98
N GLN A 201 -10.40 -21.25 -24.98
CA GLN A 201 -10.70 -19.82 -25.03
C GLN A 201 -12.20 -19.60 -25.27
N PHE A 202 -12.76 -18.54 -24.66
CA PHE A 202 -14.17 -18.20 -24.79
C PHE A 202 -14.39 -16.69 -24.68
N ASP A 203 -15.53 -16.24 -25.15
CA ASP A 203 -16.03 -14.87 -24.99
C ASP A 203 -17.55 -14.88 -24.74
N LEU A 204 -18.20 -13.72 -24.82
CA LEU A 204 -19.65 -13.59 -24.61
C LEU A 204 -20.47 -14.32 -25.66
N SER A 205 -19.92 -14.58 -26.85
CA SER A 205 -20.61 -15.29 -27.94
C SER A 205 -20.58 -16.81 -27.79
N CYS A 206 -19.65 -17.34 -26.94
CA CYS A 206 -19.47 -18.78 -26.74
C CYS A 206 -19.17 -19.10 -25.25
N VAL A 207 -19.92 -18.49 -24.34
CA VAL A 207 -19.74 -18.61 -22.89
C VAL A 207 -19.85 -20.04 -22.37
N GLU A 208 -20.54 -20.92 -23.05
CA GLU A 208 -20.66 -22.35 -22.77
C GLU A 208 -19.31 -23.09 -22.83
N GLU A 209 -18.37 -22.61 -23.64
CA GLU A 209 -16.97 -23.14 -23.68
C GLU A 209 -16.27 -23.04 -22.34
N ARG A 210 -16.65 -22.09 -21.47
CA ARG A 210 -16.15 -21.98 -20.10
C ARG A 210 -16.28 -23.29 -19.31
N SER A 211 -17.35 -24.05 -19.55
CA SER A 211 -17.60 -25.32 -18.87
C SER A 211 -16.56 -26.40 -19.22
N ARG A 212 -15.94 -26.30 -20.39
CA ARG A 212 -14.87 -27.22 -20.81
C ARG A 212 -13.59 -27.00 -20.03
N ASN A 213 -13.28 -25.75 -19.63
CA ASN A 213 -12.13 -25.46 -18.78
C ASN A 213 -12.26 -26.13 -17.41
N LYS A 214 -13.47 -26.16 -16.82
CA LYS A 214 -13.72 -26.90 -15.59
C LYS A 214 -13.41 -28.40 -15.73
N LYS A 215 -13.74 -29.01 -16.89
CA LYS A 215 -13.44 -30.42 -17.14
C LYS A 215 -11.96 -30.68 -17.40
N ALA A 216 -11.24 -29.70 -17.94
CA ALA A 216 -9.80 -29.81 -18.19
C ALA A 216 -8.97 -29.67 -16.90
N LEU A 217 -9.53 -29.13 -15.83
CA LEU A 217 -8.90 -28.99 -14.52
C LEU A 217 -9.13 -30.19 -13.58
N LEU A 218 -10.05 -31.10 -13.94
CA LEU A 218 -10.39 -32.30 -13.17
C LEU A 218 -9.70 -33.52 -13.73
#